data_0c59779200a9b2766f55da7cead7a4e2
#
_entry.id   0c59779200a9b2766f55da7cead7a4e2
#
_cell.length_a   1.000
_cell.length_b   1.000
_cell.length_c   1.000
_cell.angle_alpha   90.00
_cell.angle_beta   90.00
_cell.angle_gamma   90.00
#
_symmetry.space_group_name_H-M   'P 1'
#
loop_
_entity.id
_entity.type
_entity.pdbx_description
1 polymer ?
#
loop_
_entity_poly.entity_id
_entity_poly.type
_entity_poly.pdbx_seq_one_letter_code
_entity_poly.pdbx_strand_id
1 'polypeptide(L)'
;METINLVQILSYIDAHIYEKITLGELARLAGYSPFYFSKLFSEAMGMPVTGYIRIRKLQHAIMSLLEGKKVLDVSLMYAFDSHEGFTRAFTQLFGSTPSTVKKYMTSYRVPEYVVPVTNFRREKMETNYTDKLQENLHQLVYEVLTESIKEAKEGYCTEIEVIISDDGTIKITDNGRGIPLTQNKHADQLILDKILAGHPITNAEYSQMGDFSGIGMQTVNSLCESLQVCVYRDGMRFKQDYVRGIPQHEVLSKKMEHLSGTEITLKPDTSIFGSTTPSDTEVRSWLKDQTEDIGHLKVHVERQ
;
A
#
# COMPACT_ATOMS: atom_id res chain seq x y z
N MET A 1 -18.55 12.83 -28.45
CA MET A 1 -17.58 13.31 -27.42
C MET A 1 -16.20 13.02 -27.96
N GLU A 2 -15.39 14.06 -28.19
CA GLU A 2 -14.00 13.88 -28.59
C GLU A 2 -13.23 13.25 -27.42
N THR A 3 -12.63 12.09 -27.65
CA THR A 3 -11.93 11.33 -26.63
C THR A 3 -10.44 11.66 -26.75
N ILE A 4 -9.86 12.25 -25.72
CA ILE A 4 -8.42 12.47 -25.63
C ILE A 4 -7.68 11.11 -25.73
N ASN A 5 -6.63 11.04 -26.52
CA ASN A 5 -5.75 9.87 -26.53
C ASN A 5 -4.87 9.85 -25.26
N LEU A 6 -5.45 9.40 -24.15
CA LEU A 6 -4.77 9.36 -22.85
C LEU A 6 -3.53 8.49 -22.87
N VAL A 7 -3.57 7.33 -23.52
CA VAL A 7 -2.42 6.41 -23.59
C VAL A 7 -1.20 7.13 -24.17
N GLN A 8 -1.37 7.90 -25.26
CA GLN A 8 -0.30 8.67 -25.85
C GLN A 8 0.26 9.74 -24.91
N ILE A 9 -0.62 10.45 -24.19
CA ILE A 9 -0.23 11.50 -23.22
C ILE A 9 0.53 10.91 -22.05
N LEU A 10 0.02 9.80 -21.47
CA LEU A 10 0.65 9.14 -20.33
C LEU A 10 2.02 8.54 -20.71
N SER A 11 2.11 7.89 -21.88
CA SER A 11 3.38 7.39 -22.40
C SER A 11 4.39 8.51 -22.69
N TYR A 12 3.94 9.67 -23.17
CA TYR A 12 4.79 10.84 -23.37
C TYR A 12 5.33 11.34 -22.02
N ILE A 13 4.50 11.44 -21.00
CA ILE A 13 4.91 11.88 -19.67
C ILE A 13 6.00 10.95 -19.11
N ASP A 14 5.83 9.64 -19.20
CA ASP A 14 6.80 8.68 -18.70
C ASP A 14 8.11 8.69 -19.50
N ALA A 15 8.03 8.85 -20.81
CA ALA A 15 9.22 8.97 -21.67
C ALA A 15 10.06 10.24 -21.39
N HIS A 16 9.42 11.32 -20.90
CA HIS A 16 10.06 12.61 -20.62
C HIS A 16 10.11 12.91 -19.11
N ILE A 17 10.10 11.86 -18.26
CA ILE A 17 9.95 11.99 -16.82
C ILE A 17 11.05 12.83 -16.15
N TYR A 18 12.22 12.91 -16.74
CA TYR A 18 13.35 13.70 -16.28
C TYR A 18 13.30 15.17 -16.71
N GLU A 19 12.38 15.53 -17.58
CA GLU A 19 12.30 16.86 -18.18
C GLU A 19 11.24 17.74 -17.47
N LYS A 20 11.25 19.03 -17.75
CA LYS A 20 10.21 19.96 -17.32
C LYS A 20 9.06 19.94 -18.34
N ILE A 21 8.09 19.06 -18.10
CA ILE A 21 6.92 18.90 -18.94
C ILE A 21 5.94 20.03 -18.65
N THR A 22 5.46 20.70 -19.69
CA THR A 22 4.51 21.81 -19.57
C THR A 22 3.11 21.42 -20.05
N LEU A 23 2.08 22.08 -19.48
CA LEU A 23 0.68 21.93 -19.93
C LEU A 23 0.54 22.25 -21.42
N GLY A 24 1.26 23.26 -21.92
CA GLY A 24 1.19 23.68 -23.32
C GLY A 24 1.74 22.63 -24.29
N GLU A 25 2.77 21.90 -23.91
CA GLU A 25 3.33 20.78 -24.70
C GLU A 25 2.33 19.64 -24.81
N LEU A 26 1.77 19.22 -23.71
CA LEU A 26 0.79 18.13 -23.67
C LEU A 26 -0.50 18.49 -24.42
N ALA A 27 -0.97 19.73 -24.25
CA ALA A 27 -2.13 20.22 -24.97
C ALA A 27 -1.92 20.21 -26.50
N ARG A 28 -0.72 20.64 -26.96
CA ARG A 28 -0.34 20.62 -28.37
C ARG A 28 -0.27 19.19 -28.90
N LEU A 29 0.34 18.27 -28.12
CA LEU A 29 0.42 16.85 -28.47
C LEU A 29 -0.98 16.24 -28.61
N ALA A 30 -1.92 16.65 -27.78
CA ALA A 30 -3.29 16.20 -27.78
C ALA A 30 -4.18 16.89 -28.83
N GLY A 31 -3.68 17.94 -29.50
CA GLY A 31 -4.45 18.73 -30.47
C GLY A 31 -5.48 19.69 -29.87
N TYR A 32 -5.31 20.11 -28.61
CA TYR A 32 -6.25 20.96 -27.89
C TYR A 32 -5.60 22.26 -27.39
N SER A 33 -6.46 23.22 -27.02
CA SER A 33 -6.00 24.38 -26.24
C SER A 33 -5.59 23.93 -24.82
N PRO A 34 -4.66 24.64 -24.15
CA PRO A 34 -4.25 24.28 -22.79
C PRO A 34 -5.40 24.21 -21.79
N PHE A 35 -6.35 25.14 -21.89
CA PHE A 35 -7.51 25.16 -21.01
C PHE A 35 -8.42 23.93 -21.22
N TYR A 36 -8.74 23.63 -22.47
CA TYR A 36 -9.62 22.52 -22.81
C TYR A 36 -8.95 21.16 -22.49
N PHE A 37 -7.67 21.02 -22.81
CA PHE A 37 -6.88 19.83 -22.44
C PHE A 37 -6.87 19.62 -20.93
N SER A 38 -6.59 20.67 -20.13
CA SER A 38 -6.57 20.56 -18.65
C SER A 38 -7.91 20.07 -18.11
N LYS A 39 -9.03 20.55 -18.66
CA LYS A 39 -10.37 20.11 -18.28
C LYS A 39 -10.58 18.63 -18.63
N LEU A 40 -10.33 18.24 -19.88
CA LEU A 40 -10.49 16.86 -20.35
C LEU A 40 -9.62 15.88 -19.55
N PHE A 41 -8.36 16.26 -19.30
CA PHE A 41 -7.43 15.43 -18.53
C PHE A 41 -7.93 15.27 -17.08
N SER A 42 -8.37 16.36 -16.45
CA SER A 42 -8.87 16.30 -15.07
C SER A 42 -10.17 15.49 -14.95
N GLU A 43 -11.06 15.59 -15.94
CA GLU A 43 -12.27 14.77 -16.00
C GLU A 43 -11.95 13.27 -16.20
N ALA A 44 -10.94 12.97 -17.02
CA ALA A 44 -10.54 11.61 -17.31
C ALA A 44 -9.71 10.97 -16.18
N MET A 45 -8.80 11.75 -15.54
CA MET A 45 -7.84 11.25 -14.56
C MET A 45 -8.25 11.52 -13.10
N GLY A 46 -9.34 12.24 -12.86
CA GLY A 46 -9.76 12.66 -11.52
C GLY A 46 -8.79 13.63 -10.83
N MET A 47 -7.74 14.10 -11.55
CA MET A 47 -6.74 15.02 -11.01
C MET A 47 -6.14 15.94 -12.09
N PRO A 48 -5.60 17.13 -11.72
CA PRO A 48 -4.89 17.98 -12.65
C PRO A 48 -3.63 17.29 -13.22
N VAL A 49 -3.33 17.54 -14.51
CA VAL A 49 -2.16 16.94 -15.19
C VAL A 49 -0.83 17.26 -14.50
N THR A 50 -0.68 18.45 -13.90
CA THR A 50 0.52 18.83 -13.14
C THR A 50 0.69 17.98 -11.88
N GLY A 51 -0.41 17.63 -11.22
CA GLY A 51 -0.45 16.69 -10.09
C GLY A 51 -0.02 15.29 -10.53
N TYR A 52 -0.56 14.81 -11.63
CA TYR A 52 -0.20 13.52 -12.22
C TYR A 52 1.30 13.44 -12.55
N ILE A 53 1.84 14.42 -13.28
CA ILE A 53 3.28 14.49 -13.61
C ILE A 53 4.13 14.45 -12.34
N ARG A 54 3.74 15.20 -11.30
CA ARG A 54 4.46 15.22 -10.03
C ARG A 54 4.48 13.86 -9.35
N ILE A 55 3.35 13.16 -9.32
CA ILE A 55 3.24 11.81 -8.75
C ILE A 55 4.14 10.83 -9.51
N ARG A 56 4.08 10.82 -10.85
CA ARG A 56 4.92 9.95 -11.67
C ARG A 56 6.42 10.20 -11.44
N LYS A 57 6.84 11.46 -11.38
CA LYS A 57 8.24 11.82 -11.05
C LYS A 57 8.67 11.28 -9.69
N LEU A 58 7.81 11.39 -8.68
CA LEU A 58 8.11 10.89 -7.34
C LEU A 58 8.18 9.36 -7.30
N GLN A 59 7.31 8.66 -8.02
CA GLN A 59 7.35 7.21 -8.14
C GLN A 59 8.66 6.73 -8.79
N HIS A 60 9.08 7.34 -9.90
CA HIS A 60 10.35 7.02 -10.55
C HIS A 60 11.58 7.41 -9.70
N ALA A 61 11.47 8.46 -8.90
CA ALA A 61 12.56 8.92 -8.03
C ALA A 61 12.94 7.85 -6.98
N ILE A 62 12.00 7.02 -6.51
CA ILE A 62 12.31 5.91 -5.59
C ILE A 62 13.37 4.99 -6.19
N MET A 63 13.24 4.61 -7.47
CA MET A 63 14.22 3.75 -8.14
C MET A 63 15.62 4.33 -8.07
N SER A 64 15.76 5.62 -8.38
CA SER A 64 17.04 6.32 -8.30
C SER A 64 17.62 6.42 -6.88
N LEU A 65 16.74 6.53 -5.87
CA LEU A 65 17.16 6.48 -4.46
C LEU A 65 17.67 5.09 -4.07
N LEU A 66 17.02 4.03 -4.52
CA LEU A 66 17.43 2.64 -4.28
C LEU A 66 18.73 2.28 -5.02
N GLU A 67 19.00 2.90 -6.17
CA GLU A 67 20.31 2.82 -6.85
C GLU A 67 21.43 3.53 -6.07
N GLY A 68 21.14 4.14 -4.94
CA GLY A 68 22.11 4.80 -4.08
C GLY A 68 22.39 6.26 -4.39
N LYS A 69 21.70 6.89 -5.38
CA LYS A 69 21.87 8.31 -5.69
C LYS A 69 21.54 9.20 -4.49
N LYS A 70 22.21 10.36 -4.40
CA LYS A 70 21.92 11.33 -3.32
C LYS A 70 20.56 11.99 -3.55
N VAL A 71 19.85 12.29 -2.46
CA VAL A 71 18.50 12.89 -2.51
C VAL A 71 18.50 14.21 -3.29
N LEU A 72 19.54 15.03 -3.12
CA LEU A 72 19.71 16.27 -3.88
C LEU A 72 19.82 16.01 -5.39
N ASP A 73 20.66 15.05 -5.79
CA ASP A 73 20.88 14.72 -7.20
C ASP A 73 19.58 14.18 -7.83
N VAL A 74 18.82 13.36 -7.08
CA VAL A 74 17.52 12.84 -7.51
C VAL A 74 16.51 13.98 -7.70
N SER A 75 16.45 14.95 -6.77
CA SER A 75 15.53 16.09 -6.92
C SER A 75 15.79 16.89 -8.19
N LEU A 76 17.06 17.13 -8.53
CA LEU A 76 17.47 17.82 -9.75
C LEU A 76 17.19 16.96 -11.00
N MET A 77 17.51 15.67 -10.94
CA MET A 77 17.31 14.71 -12.03
C MET A 77 15.85 14.65 -12.50
N TYR A 78 14.91 14.74 -11.58
CA TYR A 78 13.47 14.73 -11.88
C TYR A 78 12.89 16.15 -12.06
N ALA A 79 13.74 17.15 -12.28
CA ALA A 79 13.39 18.54 -12.55
C ALA A 79 12.44 19.17 -11.50
N PHE A 80 12.72 18.93 -10.21
CA PHE A 80 12.09 19.68 -9.14
C PHE A 80 12.83 21.02 -8.96
N ASP A 81 12.08 22.08 -8.71
CA ASP A 81 12.64 23.44 -8.59
C ASP A 81 13.49 23.61 -7.31
N SER A 82 13.30 22.78 -6.28
CA SER A 82 14.13 22.76 -5.08
C SER A 82 14.12 21.38 -4.39
N HIS A 83 15.21 21.11 -3.65
CA HIS A 83 15.32 19.90 -2.80
C HIS A 83 14.24 19.85 -1.72
N GLU A 84 13.91 20.98 -1.10
CA GLU A 84 12.88 21.07 -0.07
C GLU A 84 11.49 20.80 -0.65
N GLY A 85 11.21 21.33 -1.84
CA GLY A 85 9.97 21.09 -2.58
C GLY A 85 9.81 19.62 -2.94
N PHE A 86 10.89 18.98 -3.43
CA PHE A 86 10.92 17.54 -3.67
C PHE A 86 10.66 16.75 -2.38
N THR A 87 11.41 17.01 -1.32
CA THR A 87 11.30 16.27 -0.05
C THR A 87 9.89 16.40 0.55
N ARG A 88 9.30 17.60 0.51
CA ARG A 88 7.94 17.84 0.98
C ARG A 88 6.91 17.06 0.15
N ALA A 89 6.97 17.15 -1.16
CA ALA A 89 6.07 16.45 -2.06
C ALA A 89 6.21 14.93 -1.93
N PHE A 90 7.44 14.43 -1.79
CA PHE A 90 7.75 13.04 -1.58
C PHE A 90 7.15 12.53 -0.25
N THR A 91 7.39 13.26 0.85
CA THR A 91 6.88 12.90 2.18
C THR A 91 5.35 12.96 2.23
N GLN A 92 4.75 13.95 1.55
CA GLN A 92 3.29 14.05 1.46
C GLN A 92 2.68 12.85 0.71
N LEU A 93 3.32 12.39 -0.36
CA LEU A 93 2.82 11.27 -1.16
C LEU A 93 3.04 9.93 -0.46
N PHE A 94 4.26 9.71 0.06
CA PHE A 94 4.69 8.39 0.57
C PHE A 94 4.62 8.26 2.09
N GLY A 95 4.31 9.32 2.82
CA GLY A 95 4.29 9.28 4.29
C GLY A 95 5.68 9.18 4.93
N SER A 96 6.76 9.10 4.11
CA SER A 96 8.13 8.89 4.56
C SER A 96 9.11 9.77 3.79
N THR A 97 10.23 10.15 4.41
CA THR A 97 11.23 10.98 3.74
C THR A 97 12.00 10.20 2.67
N PRO A 98 12.56 10.88 1.63
CA PRO A 98 13.44 10.23 0.66
C PRO A 98 14.62 9.50 1.30
N SER A 99 15.15 10.03 2.40
CA SER A 99 16.27 9.42 3.14
C SER A 99 15.84 8.14 3.86
N THR A 100 14.63 8.10 4.42
CA THR A 100 14.04 6.89 5.04
C THR A 100 13.86 5.80 3.99
N VAL A 101 13.28 6.14 2.83
CA VAL A 101 13.10 5.20 1.71
C VAL A 101 14.44 4.65 1.27
N LYS A 102 15.43 5.52 1.01
CA LYS A 102 16.79 5.10 0.61
C LYS A 102 17.45 4.17 1.62
N LYS A 103 17.21 4.38 2.91
CA LYS A 103 17.86 3.63 3.99
C LYS A 103 17.21 2.27 4.24
N TYR A 104 15.90 2.19 4.20
CA TYR A 104 15.17 1.02 4.70
C TYR A 104 14.41 0.22 3.63
N MET A 105 14.11 0.82 2.48
CA MET A 105 13.42 0.13 1.41
C MET A 105 14.41 -0.69 0.58
N THR A 106 14.08 -1.97 0.31
CA THR A 106 14.98 -2.88 -0.39
C THR A 106 14.65 -3.05 -1.87
N SER A 107 13.40 -2.81 -2.24
CA SER A 107 12.92 -2.93 -3.62
C SER A 107 11.73 -2.01 -3.87
N TYR A 108 11.55 -1.63 -5.11
CA TYR A 108 10.38 -0.88 -5.58
C TYR A 108 10.15 -1.17 -7.06
N ARG A 109 8.90 -1.33 -7.45
CA ARG A 109 8.50 -1.38 -8.85
C ARG A 109 7.63 -0.16 -9.14
N VAL A 110 8.02 0.62 -10.15
CA VAL A 110 7.19 1.74 -10.60
C VAL A 110 5.88 1.16 -11.14
N PRO A 111 4.73 1.59 -10.61
CA PRO A 111 3.45 1.14 -11.12
C PRO A 111 3.30 1.48 -12.61
N GLU A 112 2.65 0.61 -13.37
CA GLU A 112 2.20 0.98 -14.70
C GLU A 112 1.23 2.16 -14.57
N TYR A 113 1.24 3.08 -15.56
CA TYR A 113 0.27 4.15 -15.53
C TYR A 113 -1.14 3.58 -15.70
N VAL A 114 -2.02 4.12 -14.90
CA VAL A 114 -3.38 3.67 -14.83
C VAL A 114 -4.17 4.39 -15.91
N VAL A 115 -4.75 3.66 -16.86
CA VAL A 115 -5.75 4.22 -17.77
C VAL A 115 -7.06 4.34 -16.99
N PRO A 116 -7.57 5.56 -16.74
CA PRO A 116 -8.82 5.71 -16.01
C PRO A 116 -9.95 5.06 -16.78
N VAL A 117 -10.82 4.38 -16.08
CA VAL A 117 -12.10 3.92 -16.65
C VAL A 117 -12.97 5.17 -16.88
N THR A 118 -12.86 5.74 -18.07
CA THR A 118 -13.79 6.78 -18.50
C THR A 118 -15.18 6.17 -18.66
N ASN A 119 -16.16 6.74 -17.99
CA ASN A 119 -17.60 6.46 -18.06
C ASN A 119 -18.16 5.48 -17.00
N PHE A 120 -18.00 5.83 -15.74
CA PHE A 120 -19.03 5.46 -14.78
C PHE A 120 -19.88 6.71 -14.46
N ARG A 121 -21.15 6.68 -14.85
CA ARG A 121 -22.14 7.70 -14.52
C ARG A 121 -22.26 7.82 -12.99
N ARG A 122 -21.96 8.98 -12.44
CA ARG A 122 -21.99 9.31 -11.02
C ARG A 122 -23.31 9.00 -10.29
N GLU A 123 -24.42 8.85 -11.00
CA GLU A 123 -25.77 8.77 -10.43
C GLU A 123 -26.25 7.39 -9.94
N LYS A 124 -25.44 6.30 -10.14
CA LYS A 124 -25.77 4.96 -9.62
C LYS A 124 -24.67 4.39 -8.69
N MET A 125 -23.64 5.19 -8.36
CA MET A 125 -22.41 4.70 -7.73
C MET A 125 -22.36 4.80 -6.20
N GLU A 126 -23.18 5.64 -5.55
CA GLU A 126 -22.97 5.90 -4.12
C GLU A 126 -23.20 4.66 -3.26
N THR A 127 -24.24 3.88 -3.49
CA THR A 127 -24.52 2.65 -2.74
C THR A 127 -23.56 1.51 -3.12
N ASN A 128 -23.36 1.26 -4.41
CA ASN A 128 -22.46 0.19 -4.85
C ASN A 128 -20.98 0.47 -4.56
N TYR A 129 -20.56 1.74 -4.48
CA TYR A 129 -19.18 2.10 -4.19
C TYR A 129 -18.84 1.89 -2.71
N THR A 130 -19.74 2.29 -1.81
CA THR A 130 -19.58 2.08 -0.37
C THR A 130 -19.54 0.59 -0.02
N ASP A 131 -20.44 -0.21 -0.61
CA ASP A 131 -20.47 -1.65 -0.41
C ASP A 131 -19.17 -2.31 -0.90
N LYS A 132 -18.66 -1.91 -2.05
CA LYS A 132 -17.39 -2.41 -2.58
C LYS A 132 -16.18 -1.99 -1.75
N LEU A 133 -16.18 -0.76 -1.21
CA LEU A 133 -15.13 -0.32 -0.26
C LEU A 133 -15.14 -1.18 0.99
N GLN A 134 -16.32 -1.48 1.53
CA GLN A 134 -16.51 -2.34 2.68
C GLN A 134 -16.00 -3.76 2.40
N GLU A 135 -16.41 -4.34 1.26
CA GLU A 135 -15.96 -5.65 0.82
C GLU A 135 -14.42 -5.72 0.69
N ASN A 136 -13.82 -4.75 0.00
CA ASN A 136 -12.37 -4.68 -0.15
C ASN A 136 -11.64 -4.49 1.20
N LEU A 137 -12.23 -3.74 2.12
CA LEU A 137 -11.68 -3.57 3.47
C LEU A 137 -11.69 -4.89 4.25
N HIS A 138 -12.76 -5.70 4.13
CA HIS A 138 -12.79 -7.05 4.70
C HIS A 138 -11.74 -7.94 4.07
N GLN A 139 -11.51 -7.86 2.75
CA GLN A 139 -10.47 -8.66 2.08
C GLN A 139 -9.06 -8.36 2.60
N LEU A 140 -8.74 -7.12 3.01
CA LEU A 140 -7.47 -6.82 3.68
C LEU A 140 -7.31 -7.62 4.98
N VAL A 141 -8.38 -7.70 5.77
CA VAL A 141 -8.40 -8.46 7.04
C VAL A 141 -8.26 -9.95 6.76
N TYR A 142 -8.99 -10.45 5.77
CA TYR A 142 -8.98 -11.87 5.39
C TYR A 142 -7.62 -12.32 4.87
N GLU A 143 -6.92 -11.47 4.12
CA GLU A 143 -5.56 -11.77 3.63
C GLU A 143 -4.57 -11.97 4.80
N VAL A 144 -4.63 -11.11 5.82
CA VAL A 144 -3.81 -11.27 7.03
C VAL A 144 -4.18 -12.55 7.78
N LEU A 145 -5.48 -12.80 7.97
CA LEU A 145 -5.99 -13.98 8.68
C LEU A 145 -5.67 -15.30 7.97
N THR A 146 -5.58 -15.27 6.64
CA THR A 146 -5.27 -16.47 5.83
C THR A 146 -3.94 -17.10 6.25
N GLU A 147 -2.94 -16.30 6.60
CA GLU A 147 -1.65 -16.82 7.07
C GLU A 147 -1.77 -17.50 8.44
N SER A 148 -2.52 -16.91 9.38
CA SER A 148 -2.76 -17.51 10.69
C SER A 148 -3.60 -18.81 10.60
N ILE A 149 -4.60 -18.82 9.72
CA ILE A 149 -5.43 -20.02 9.45
C ILE A 149 -4.57 -21.14 8.83
N LYS A 150 -3.62 -20.80 7.95
CA LYS A 150 -2.68 -21.77 7.38
C LYS A 150 -1.82 -22.42 8.46
N GLU A 151 -1.27 -21.64 9.39
CA GLU A 151 -0.55 -22.18 10.55
C GLU A 151 -1.44 -23.09 11.41
N ALA A 152 -2.73 -22.76 11.55
CA ALA A 152 -3.69 -23.59 12.27
C ALA A 152 -4.00 -24.91 11.53
N LYS A 153 -4.19 -24.88 10.21
CA LYS A 153 -4.38 -26.07 9.38
C LYS A 153 -3.19 -27.02 9.40
N GLU A 154 -1.99 -26.45 9.54
CA GLU A 154 -0.76 -27.22 9.70
C GLU A 154 -0.53 -27.70 11.15
N GLY A 155 -1.40 -27.35 12.11
CA GLY A 155 -1.35 -27.79 13.52
C GLY A 155 -0.41 -26.98 14.41
N TYR A 156 0.12 -25.85 13.94
CA TYR A 156 1.05 -25.01 14.69
C TYR A 156 0.40 -23.84 15.43
N CYS A 157 -0.81 -23.46 15.04
CA CYS A 157 -1.59 -22.41 15.69
C CYS A 157 -2.85 -22.99 16.36
N THR A 158 -3.10 -22.60 17.59
CA THR A 158 -4.26 -23.03 18.38
C THR A 158 -5.16 -21.88 18.79
N GLU A 159 -4.72 -20.64 18.57
CA GLU A 159 -5.48 -19.45 18.96
C GLU A 159 -5.25 -18.30 17.99
N ILE A 160 -6.33 -17.69 17.52
CA ILE A 160 -6.32 -16.47 16.72
C ILE A 160 -7.20 -15.44 17.41
N GLU A 161 -6.67 -14.25 17.64
CA GLU A 161 -7.38 -13.12 18.21
C GLU A 161 -7.43 -11.97 17.19
N VAL A 162 -8.61 -11.37 17.04
CA VAL A 162 -8.84 -10.18 16.19
C VAL A 162 -9.50 -9.11 17.05
N ILE A 163 -8.85 -7.94 17.14
CA ILE A 163 -9.39 -6.76 17.82
C ILE A 163 -9.61 -5.68 16.77
N ILE A 164 -10.84 -5.16 16.68
CA ILE A 164 -11.21 -4.08 15.77
C ILE A 164 -11.56 -2.86 16.62
N SER A 165 -10.74 -1.82 16.55
CA SER A 165 -10.94 -0.58 17.31
C SER A 165 -11.82 0.41 16.55
N ASP A 166 -12.52 1.28 17.30
CA ASP A 166 -13.41 2.30 16.71
C ASP A 166 -12.67 3.33 15.84
N ASP A 167 -11.36 3.52 16.05
CA ASP A 167 -10.51 4.38 15.21
C ASP A 167 -10.10 3.74 13.87
N GLY A 168 -10.61 2.53 13.57
CA GLY A 168 -10.31 1.75 12.38
C GLY A 168 -9.01 0.93 12.46
N THR A 169 -8.32 0.92 13.59
CA THR A 169 -7.16 0.06 13.80
C THR A 169 -7.61 -1.39 14.02
N ILE A 170 -6.92 -2.33 13.37
CA ILE A 170 -7.20 -3.76 13.44
C ILE A 170 -5.94 -4.45 13.93
N LYS A 171 -6.07 -5.24 14.99
CA LYS A 171 -4.98 -6.06 15.52
C LYS A 171 -5.33 -7.53 15.36
N ILE A 172 -4.43 -8.30 14.75
CA ILE A 172 -4.56 -9.73 14.55
C ILE A 172 -3.36 -10.41 15.21
N THR A 173 -3.63 -11.37 16.08
CA THR A 173 -2.60 -12.12 16.80
C THR A 173 -2.84 -13.61 16.63
N ASP A 174 -1.79 -14.35 16.38
CA ASP A 174 -1.78 -15.82 16.41
C ASP A 174 -0.66 -16.34 17.30
N ASN A 175 -0.79 -17.58 17.77
CA ASN A 175 0.23 -18.28 18.55
C ASN A 175 0.96 -19.35 17.74
N GLY A 176 1.05 -19.21 16.42
CA GLY A 176 1.75 -20.10 15.51
C GLY A 176 3.27 -20.05 15.65
N ARG A 177 3.98 -20.49 14.62
CA ARG A 177 5.47 -20.49 14.59
C ARG A 177 6.10 -19.13 14.42
N GLY A 178 5.32 -18.12 14.08
CA GLY A 178 5.78 -16.81 13.65
C GLY A 178 6.30 -16.79 12.20
N ILE A 179 6.15 -15.66 11.54
CA ILE A 179 6.62 -15.46 10.16
C ILE A 179 8.13 -15.70 10.08
N PRO A 180 8.63 -16.49 9.09
CA PRO A 180 10.06 -16.69 8.89
C PRO A 180 10.77 -15.37 8.56
N LEU A 181 12.00 -15.22 9.08
CA LEU A 181 12.89 -14.12 8.74
C LEU A 181 14.04 -14.63 7.88
N THR A 182 14.35 -13.91 6.82
CA THR A 182 15.56 -14.13 6.02
C THR A 182 16.58 -13.03 6.24
N GLN A 183 17.86 -13.38 6.10
CA GLN A 183 18.94 -12.41 6.10
C GLN A 183 19.14 -11.85 4.69
N ASN A 184 19.16 -10.54 4.55
CA ASN A 184 19.50 -9.90 3.28
C ASN A 184 20.97 -10.16 2.96
N LYS A 185 21.26 -10.81 1.83
CA LYS A 185 22.61 -11.14 1.38
C LYS A 185 23.53 -9.93 1.17
N HIS A 186 22.96 -8.73 1.08
CA HIS A 186 23.72 -7.51 0.77
C HIS A 186 23.83 -6.50 1.92
N ALA A 187 23.17 -6.72 3.05
CA ALA A 187 23.07 -5.68 4.08
C ALA A 187 23.13 -6.18 5.54
N ASP A 188 23.40 -7.41 5.85
CA ASP A 188 23.30 -8.01 7.22
C ASP A 188 21.98 -7.66 7.95
N GLN A 189 20.93 -7.35 7.19
CA GLN A 189 19.63 -6.96 7.70
C GLN A 189 18.67 -8.15 7.68
N LEU A 190 17.92 -8.30 8.77
CA LEU A 190 16.79 -9.23 8.82
C LEU A 190 15.61 -8.66 8.00
N ILE A 191 15.00 -9.49 7.19
CA ILE A 191 13.81 -9.17 6.41
C ILE A 191 12.69 -10.10 6.84
N LEU A 192 11.50 -9.55 7.01
CA LEU A 192 10.29 -10.34 7.17
C LEU A 192 9.87 -10.86 5.80
N ASP A 193 10.05 -12.16 5.56
CA ASP A 193 9.94 -12.80 4.24
C ASP A 193 8.63 -12.55 3.51
N LYS A 194 7.52 -12.48 4.24
CA LYS A 194 6.20 -12.36 3.64
C LYS A 194 5.65 -10.94 3.61
N ILE A 195 6.26 -10.03 4.38
CA ILE A 195 5.85 -8.63 4.45
C ILE A 195 6.97 -7.78 3.90
N LEU A 196 7.07 -7.76 2.59
CA LEU A 196 8.02 -6.93 1.89
C LEU A 196 7.55 -5.47 1.88
N ALA A 197 8.51 -4.55 1.80
CA ALA A 197 8.22 -3.16 1.54
C ALA A 197 7.35 -3.04 0.28
N GLY A 198 6.18 -2.45 0.45
CA GLY A 198 5.28 -2.12 -0.63
C GLY A 198 5.59 -0.73 -1.19
N HIS A 199 4.64 -0.18 -1.90
CA HIS A 199 4.64 1.22 -2.33
C HIS A 199 3.28 1.82 -1.98
N PRO A 200 3.19 3.12 -1.70
CA PRO A 200 1.90 3.77 -1.49
C PRO A 200 1.01 3.61 -2.73
N ILE A 201 -0.22 3.15 -2.50
CA ILE A 201 -1.22 3.00 -3.55
C ILE A 201 -2.05 4.27 -3.59
N THR A 202 -2.16 4.88 -4.75
CA THR A 202 -3.04 6.04 -4.96
C THR A 202 -4.50 5.60 -5.14
N ASN A 203 -5.46 6.51 -4.90
CA ASN A 203 -6.87 6.21 -5.18
C ASN A 203 -7.13 5.79 -6.62
N ALA A 204 -6.33 6.27 -7.57
CA ALA A 204 -6.44 5.90 -8.97
C ALA A 204 -5.98 4.45 -9.21
N GLU A 205 -4.87 4.03 -8.60
CA GLU A 205 -4.39 2.64 -8.63
C GLU A 205 -5.37 1.71 -7.93
N TYR A 206 -5.86 2.10 -6.74
CA TYR A 206 -6.87 1.35 -6.00
C TYR A 206 -8.14 1.09 -6.84
N SER A 207 -8.66 2.12 -7.52
CA SER A 207 -9.87 1.99 -8.34
C SER A 207 -9.77 0.98 -9.49
N GLN A 208 -8.56 0.53 -9.82
CA GLN A 208 -8.28 -0.43 -10.89
C GLN A 208 -7.85 -1.81 -10.37
N MET A 209 -7.58 -1.92 -9.09
CA MET A 209 -7.41 -3.20 -8.43
C MET A 209 -8.78 -3.89 -8.44
N GLY A 210 -8.93 -4.93 -9.21
CA GLY A 210 -10.21 -5.65 -9.33
C GLY A 210 -10.63 -6.35 -8.05
N ASP A 211 -10.62 -7.68 -8.05
CA ASP A 211 -10.86 -8.51 -6.90
C ASP A 211 -9.65 -8.44 -5.93
N PHE A 212 -9.94 -8.30 -4.65
CA PHE A 212 -8.95 -8.22 -3.55
C PHE A 212 -8.60 -9.59 -2.95
N SER A 213 -9.13 -10.68 -3.45
CA SER A 213 -8.73 -12.01 -2.99
C SER A 213 -7.31 -12.36 -3.43
N GLY A 214 -6.46 -12.79 -2.49
CA GLY A 214 -5.09 -13.20 -2.75
C GLY A 214 -4.15 -12.07 -3.18
N ILE A 215 -4.41 -10.84 -2.75
CA ILE A 215 -3.58 -9.66 -3.09
C ILE A 215 -2.17 -9.71 -2.50
N GLY A 216 -1.97 -10.51 -1.46
CA GLY A 216 -0.70 -10.65 -0.74
C GLY A 216 -0.41 -9.55 0.27
N MET A 217 0.36 -9.90 1.30
CA MET A 217 0.70 -9.00 2.41
C MET A 217 1.42 -7.72 1.99
N GLN A 218 2.18 -7.75 0.89
CA GLN A 218 2.82 -6.54 0.35
C GLN A 218 1.78 -5.49 -0.08
N THR A 219 0.71 -5.93 -0.73
CA THR A 219 -0.38 -5.05 -1.16
C THR A 219 -1.18 -4.56 0.05
N VAL A 220 -1.49 -5.45 1.01
CA VAL A 220 -2.12 -5.08 2.28
C VAL A 220 -1.33 -3.96 2.95
N ASN A 221 -0.01 -4.13 3.10
CA ASN A 221 0.87 -3.12 3.68
C ASN A 221 0.81 -1.77 2.92
N SER A 222 0.77 -1.83 1.59
CA SER A 222 0.69 -0.64 0.73
C SER A 222 -0.64 0.11 0.83
N LEU A 223 -1.73 -0.59 1.17
CA LEU A 223 -3.09 -0.03 1.35
C LEU A 223 -3.35 0.46 2.78
N CYS A 224 -2.39 0.31 3.68
CA CYS A 224 -2.49 0.78 5.05
C CYS A 224 -1.77 2.11 5.26
N GLU A 225 -2.39 3.03 6.00
CA GLU A 225 -1.74 4.23 6.51
C GLU A 225 -0.54 3.85 7.40
N SER A 226 -0.73 2.83 8.25
CA SER A 226 0.32 2.24 9.06
C SER A 226 0.11 0.74 9.21
N LEU A 227 1.22 0.01 9.28
CA LEU A 227 1.23 -1.41 9.58
C LEU A 227 2.41 -1.72 10.49
N GLN A 228 2.17 -2.45 11.57
CA GLN A 228 3.19 -2.95 12.48
C GLN A 228 3.16 -4.45 12.50
N VAL A 229 4.33 -5.07 12.43
CA VAL A 229 4.50 -6.50 12.56
C VAL A 229 5.37 -6.81 13.74
N CYS A 230 4.91 -7.68 14.63
CA CYS A 230 5.70 -8.30 15.67
C CYS A 230 5.71 -9.81 15.44
N VAL A 231 6.88 -10.40 15.36
CA VAL A 231 7.08 -11.85 15.22
C VAL A 231 7.76 -12.36 16.46
N TYR A 232 7.19 -13.38 17.07
CA TYR A 232 7.76 -14.11 18.23
C TYR A 232 8.23 -15.46 17.76
N ARG A 233 9.54 -15.64 17.71
CA ARG A 233 10.16 -16.84 17.17
C ARG A 233 11.56 -17.07 17.76
N ASP A 234 11.91 -18.31 18.04
CA ASP A 234 13.25 -18.72 18.49
C ASP A 234 13.73 -17.96 19.76
N GLY A 235 12.80 -17.65 20.69
CA GLY A 235 13.09 -16.91 21.92
C GLY A 235 13.36 -15.42 21.70
N MET A 236 13.02 -14.90 20.54
CA MET A 236 13.19 -13.50 20.16
C MET A 236 11.87 -12.88 19.72
N ARG A 237 11.71 -11.60 19.99
CA ARG A 237 10.71 -10.74 19.35
C ARG A 237 11.37 -9.91 18.27
N PHE A 238 10.81 -9.93 17.09
CA PHE A 238 11.20 -9.07 15.97
C PHE A 238 10.06 -8.11 15.69
N LYS A 239 10.38 -6.82 15.52
CA LYS A 239 9.37 -5.78 15.27
C LYS A 239 9.79 -4.91 14.10
N GLN A 240 8.84 -4.61 13.22
CA GLN A 240 9.01 -3.63 12.15
C GLN A 240 7.73 -2.82 11.95
N ASP A 241 7.90 -1.52 11.77
CA ASP A 241 6.82 -0.57 11.51
C ASP A 241 6.91 -0.08 10.05
N TYR A 242 5.76 0.06 9.43
CA TYR A 242 5.60 0.54 8.05
C TYR A 242 4.61 1.70 8.00
N VAL A 243 4.84 2.61 7.05
CA VAL A 243 3.89 3.66 6.66
C VAL A 243 3.70 3.55 5.16
N ARG A 244 2.48 3.27 4.73
CA ARG A 244 2.11 3.07 3.32
C ARG A 244 3.08 2.15 2.57
N GLY A 245 3.36 0.99 3.16
CA GLY A 245 4.26 -0.01 2.60
C GLY A 245 5.75 0.26 2.82
N ILE A 246 6.15 1.41 3.34
CA ILE A 246 7.56 1.82 3.52
C ILE A 246 8.02 1.52 4.94
N PRO A 247 9.05 0.69 5.13
CA PRO A 247 9.62 0.42 6.44
C PRO A 247 10.23 1.69 7.04
N GLN A 248 9.98 1.94 8.34
CA GLN A 248 10.41 3.15 9.02
C GLN A 248 11.77 3.00 9.72
N HIS A 249 12.18 1.78 9.98
CA HIS A 249 13.45 1.42 10.62
C HIS A 249 13.85 -0.01 10.25
N GLU A 250 15.04 -0.40 10.61
CA GLU A 250 15.47 -1.81 10.53
C GLU A 250 14.62 -2.68 11.45
N VAL A 251 14.59 -4.00 11.21
CA VAL A 251 13.91 -4.93 12.11
C VAL A 251 14.54 -4.84 13.50
N LEU A 252 13.75 -4.41 14.48
CA LEU A 252 14.16 -4.35 15.87
C LEU A 252 14.03 -5.73 16.48
N SER A 253 15.08 -6.23 17.16
CA SER A 253 15.06 -7.51 17.84
C SER A 253 15.24 -7.35 19.35
N LYS A 254 14.53 -8.17 20.12
CA LYS A 254 14.63 -8.23 21.59
C LYS A 254 14.42 -9.66 22.04
N LYS A 255 15.23 -10.10 23.02
CA LYS A 255 15.02 -11.40 23.66
C LYS A 255 13.66 -11.44 24.38
N MET A 256 12.87 -12.48 24.12
CA MET A 256 11.53 -12.65 24.65
C MET A 256 11.23 -14.15 24.74
N GLU A 257 11.45 -14.74 25.87
CA GLU A 257 11.24 -16.16 26.08
C GLU A 257 9.75 -16.50 26.21
N HIS A 258 9.39 -17.73 25.82
CA HIS A 258 8.05 -18.32 25.99
C HIS A 258 6.91 -17.80 25.09
N LEU A 259 7.18 -16.97 24.10
CA LEU A 259 6.17 -16.54 23.14
C LEU A 259 6.53 -17.06 21.75
N SER A 260 5.52 -17.52 21.01
CA SER A 260 5.58 -17.82 19.58
C SER A 260 4.36 -17.26 18.88
N GLY A 261 4.50 -16.94 17.60
CA GLY A 261 3.38 -16.44 16.80
C GLY A 261 3.66 -15.12 16.10
N THR A 262 2.60 -14.56 15.55
CA THR A 262 2.64 -13.28 14.82
C THR A 262 1.57 -12.34 15.37
N GLU A 263 1.93 -11.07 15.51
CA GLU A 263 1.00 -9.99 15.81
C GLU A 263 1.12 -8.95 14.69
N ILE A 264 0.02 -8.66 14.02
CA ILE A 264 -0.07 -7.63 12.99
C ILE A 264 -1.09 -6.59 13.43
N THR A 265 -0.66 -5.34 13.54
CA THR A 265 -1.54 -4.20 13.76
C THR A 265 -1.54 -3.35 12.50
N LEU A 266 -2.69 -3.16 11.91
CA LEU A 266 -2.86 -2.40 10.67
C LEU A 266 -3.93 -1.32 10.81
N LYS A 267 -3.71 -0.20 10.13
CA LYS A 267 -4.69 0.87 9.97
C LYS A 267 -4.86 1.13 8.48
N PRO A 268 -6.00 0.78 7.90
CA PRO A 268 -6.28 1.04 6.49
C PRO A 268 -6.15 2.53 6.16
N ASP A 269 -5.69 2.87 4.94
CA ASP A 269 -5.51 4.27 4.55
C ASP A 269 -6.87 4.95 4.35
N THR A 270 -7.17 5.92 5.20
CA THR A 270 -8.45 6.66 5.16
C THR A 270 -8.62 7.47 3.88
N SER A 271 -7.55 7.79 3.16
CA SER A 271 -7.63 8.43 1.85
C SER A 271 -8.17 7.49 0.77
N ILE A 272 -8.08 6.17 0.99
CA ILE A 272 -8.58 5.11 0.10
C ILE A 272 -9.95 4.62 0.57
N PHE A 273 -10.05 4.22 1.84
CA PHE A 273 -11.23 3.54 2.41
C PHE A 273 -12.20 4.50 3.13
N GLY A 274 -11.89 5.80 3.21
CA GLY A 274 -12.66 6.75 4.01
C GLY A 274 -12.55 6.43 5.50
N SER A 275 -13.62 6.73 6.24
CA SER A 275 -13.73 6.40 7.69
C SER A 275 -14.38 5.04 7.94
N THR A 276 -14.43 4.17 6.92
CA THR A 276 -15.06 2.86 7.02
C THR A 276 -14.22 1.92 7.89
N THR A 277 -14.86 1.22 8.81
CA THR A 277 -14.24 0.15 9.62
C THR A 277 -14.82 -1.19 9.22
N PRO A 278 -14.03 -2.30 9.27
CA PRO A 278 -14.58 -3.61 8.96
C PRO A 278 -15.66 -4.03 9.99
N SER A 279 -16.64 -4.77 9.53
CA SER A 279 -17.69 -5.34 10.38
C SER A 279 -17.15 -6.54 11.14
N ASP A 280 -17.20 -6.49 12.47
CA ASP A 280 -16.80 -7.61 13.31
C ASP A 280 -17.71 -8.85 13.09
N THR A 281 -18.97 -8.63 12.78
CA THR A 281 -19.93 -9.69 12.46
C THR A 281 -19.55 -10.46 11.20
N GLU A 282 -19.14 -9.75 10.14
CA GLU A 282 -18.71 -10.36 8.89
C GLU A 282 -17.36 -11.08 9.05
N VAL A 283 -16.42 -10.48 9.78
CA VAL A 283 -15.14 -11.11 10.09
C VAL A 283 -15.35 -12.41 10.90
N ARG A 284 -16.26 -12.41 11.90
CA ARG A 284 -16.62 -13.61 12.66
C ARG A 284 -17.24 -14.70 11.77
N SER A 285 -18.17 -14.33 10.90
CA SER A 285 -18.82 -15.27 10.00
C SER A 285 -17.82 -15.92 9.06
N TRP A 286 -16.97 -15.09 8.43
CA TRP A 286 -15.93 -15.58 7.52
C TRP A 286 -14.93 -16.51 8.24
N LEU A 287 -14.45 -16.13 9.43
CA LEU A 287 -13.54 -16.96 10.21
C LEU A 287 -14.18 -18.31 10.57
N LYS A 288 -15.46 -18.31 10.98
CA LYS A 288 -16.18 -19.54 11.27
C LYS A 288 -16.19 -20.48 10.07
N ASP A 289 -16.51 -19.97 8.88
CA ASP A 289 -16.56 -20.76 7.64
C ASP A 289 -15.17 -21.30 7.26
N GLN A 290 -14.10 -20.50 7.46
CA GLN A 290 -12.74 -20.92 7.11
C GLN A 290 -12.10 -21.90 8.11
N THR A 291 -12.64 -21.99 9.33
CA THR A 291 -12.05 -22.76 10.44
C THR A 291 -12.94 -23.89 10.94
N GLU A 292 -14.08 -24.14 10.31
CA GLU A 292 -15.06 -25.17 10.72
C GLU A 292 -14.41 -26.55 10.89
N ASP A 293 -13.47 -26.90 10.01
CA ASP A 293 -12.77 -28.18 10.01
C ASP A 293 -11.57 -28.23 10.98
N ILE A 294 -11.27 -27.14 11.71
CA ILE A 294 -10.10 -27.04 12.59
C ILE A 294 -10.53 -27.13 14.05
N GLY A 295 -10.82 -28.33 14.53
CA GLY A 295 -11.44 -28.55 15.84
C GLY A 295 -10.60 -28.17 17.07
N HIS A 296 -9.29 -27.91 16.92
CA HIS A 296 -8.39 -27.50 18.00
C HIS A 296 -8.19 -25.97 18.08
N LEU A 297 -8.66 -25.20 17.09
CA LEU A 297 -8.46 -23.76 16.99
C LEU A 297 -9.51 -23.00 17.79
N LYS A 298 -9.06 -22.06 18.60
CA LYS A 298 -9.88 -21.04 19.26
C LYS A 298 -9.77 -19.73 18.49
N VAL A 299 -10.90 -19.11 18.21
CA VAL A 299 -10.97 -17.84 17.50
C VAL A 299 -11.74 -16.83 18.35
N HIS A 300 -11.11 -15.70 18.62
CA HIS A 300 -11.68 -14.58 19.34
C HIS A 300 -11.71 -13.34 18.42
N VAL A 301 -12.88 -12.72 18.32
CA VAL A 301 -13.02 -11.43 17.62
C VAL A 301 -13.69 -10.46 18.56
N GLU A 302 -13.09 -9.32 18.82
CA GLU A 302 -13.56 -8.30 19.73
C GLU A 302 -13.59 -6.93 19.06
N ARG A 303 -14.58 -6.11 19.40
CA ARG A 303 -14.63 -4.70 19.04
C ARG A 303 -14.38 -3.86 20.29
N GLN A 304 -13.44 -2.89 20.18
CA GLN A 304 -13.03 -1.97 21.26
C GLN A 304 -13.15 -0.52 20.84
#